data_d1f02aa68177c7a5ea0d9ecac3c620b6
#
_entry.id   d1f02aa68177c7a5ea0d9ecac3c620b6
#
_cell.length_a   1.000
_cell.length_b   1.000
_cell.length_c   1.000
_cell.angle_alpha   90.00
_cell.angle_beta   90.00
_cell.angle_gamma   90.00
#
_symmetry.space_group_name_H-M   'P 1'
#
loop_
_entity.id
_entity.type
_entity.pdbx_description
1 polymer ?
#
loop_
_entity_poly.entity_id
_entity_poly.type
_entity_poly.pdbx_seq_one_letter_code
_entity_poly.pdbx_strand_id
1 'polypeptide(L)'
;MENANPSVDSLKNKGKLPVNYLTKEKAEVLGWKHGKPLNNYAKGWQIGGDIFENVPPVLPEKSGRIWYEAAIGLDNTVARAKQPGTRLLYSNDGLLYITIDHYKTVIKIGTWK
;
A
#
# COMPACT_ATOMS: atom_id res chain seq x y z
N MET A 1 8.04 -10.74 0.19
CA MET A 1 8.92 -9.76 0.87
C MET A 1 9.80 -8.99 -0.12
N GLU A 2 10.36 -9.66 -1.11
CA GLU A 2 11.21 -8.99 -2.10
C GLU A 2 10.47 -7.86 -2.85
N ASN A 3 9.20 -8.04 -3.16
CA ASN A 3 8.39 -7.03 -3.84
C ASN A 3 8.15 -5.77 -3.00
N ALA A 4 8.34 -5.85 -1.68
CA ALA A 4 8.19 -4.70 -0.79
C ALA A 4 9.49 -3.87 -0.70
N ASN A 5 10.64 -4.43 -1.06
CA ASN A 5 11.93 -3.78 -0.88
C ASN A 5 12.04 -2.41 -1.55
N PRO A 6 11.61 -2.22 -2.81
CA PRO A 6 11.68 -0.89 -3.43
C PRO A 6 10.88 0.17 -2.68
N SER A 7 9.69 -0.19 -2.17
CA SER A 7 8.85 0.74 -1.41
C SER A 7 9.45 1.05 -0.04
N VAL A 8 9.98 0.04 0.66
CA VAL A 8 10.63 0.22 1.95
C VAL A 8 11.87 1.11 1.80
N ASP A 9 12.70 0.85 0.80
CA ASP A 9 13.90 1.63 0.55
C ASP A 9 13.57 3.09 0.22
N SER A 10 12.51 3.31 -0.56
CA SER A 10 12.06 4.66 -0.89
C SER A 10 11.59 5.42 0.36
N LEU A 11 10.83 4.77 1.25
CA LEU A 11 10.41 5.36 2.51
C LEU A 11 11.61 5.73 3.39
N LYS A 12 12.58 4.82 3.52
CA LYS A 12 13.78 5.06 4.33
C LYS A 12 14.64 6.19 3.79
N ASN A 13 14.80 6.28 2.47
CA ASN A 13 15.71 7.23 1.84
C ASN A 13 15.07 8.57 1.50
N LYS A 14 13.77 8.59 1.20
CA LYS A 14 13.06 9.77 0.69
C LYS A 14 11.87 10.17 1.54
N GLY A 15 11.44 9.33 2.48
CA GLY A 15 10.25 9.57 3.31
C GLY A 15 8.93 9.44 2.56
N LYS A 16 8.91 8.83 1.38
CA LYS A 16 7.71 8.65 0.56
C LYS A 16 7.85 7.41 -0.33
N LEU A 17 6.72 6.96 -0.87
CA LEU A 17 6.67 5.84 -1.82
C LEU A 17 7.39 6.19 -3.13
N PRO A 18 7.81 5.17 -3.92
CA PRO A 18 8.34 5.40 -5.26
C PRO A 18 7.38 6.24 -6.12
N VAL A 19 7.93 6.90 -7.14
CA VAL A 19 7.17 7.83 -7.99
C VAL A 19 6.06 7.15 -8.80
N ASN A 20 6.10 5.83 -8.96
CA ASN A 20 5.07 5.08 -9.71
C ASN A 20 3.88 4.66 -8.85
N TYR A 21 3.68 5.26 -7.68
CA TYR A 21 2.51 5.05 -6.84
C TYR A 21 1.56 6.24 -6.95
N LEU A 22 0.26 5.95 -6.96
CA LEU A 22 -0.78 6.98 -6.91
C LEU A 22 -1.89 6.52 -5.97
N THR A 23 -2.56 7.49 -5.37
CA THR A 23 -3.70 7.22 -4.48
C THR A 23 -4.90 6.77 -5.30
N LYS A 24 -5.89 6.16 -4.63
CA LYS A 24 -7.13 5.75 -5.28
C LYS A 24 -7.85 6.93 -5.92
N GLU A 25 -7.87 8.09 -5.25
CA GLU A 25 -8.47 9.30 -5.77
C GLU A 25 -7.83 9.72 -7.10
N LYS A 26 -6.50 9.74 -7.17
CA LYS A 26 -5.79 10.09 -8.41
C LYS A 26 -6.04 9.09 -9.53
N ALA A 27 -6.13 7.79 -9.18
CA ALA A 27 -6.45 6.76 -10.16
C ALA A 27 -7.87 6.94 -10.71
N GLU A 28 -8.83 7.28 -9.86
CA GLU A 28 -10.21 7.53 -10.25
C GLU A 28 -10.34 8.71 -11.21
N VAL A 29 -9.52 9.74 -11.04
CA VAL A 29 -9.46 10.88 -11.96
C VAL A 29 -9.07 10.42 -13.37
N LEU A 30 -8.26 9.35 -13.48
CA LEU A 30 -7.87 8.76 -14.75
C LEU A 30 -8.92 7.80 -15.32
N GLY A 31 -10.03 7.58 -14.59
CA GLY A 31 -11.10 6.68 -15.00
C GLY A 31 -11.13 5.33 -14.30
N TRP A 32 -10.13 5.04 -13.46
CA TRP A 32 -10.07 3.76 -12.75
C TRP A 32 -11.21 3.62 -11.74
N LYS A 33 -11.72 2.39 -11.60
CA LYS A 33 -12.72 2.01 -10.61
C LYS A 33 -12.22 0.83 -9.80
N HIS A 34 -12.62 0.75 -8.53
CA HIS A 34 -12.25 -0.34 -7.65
C HIS A 34 -12.53 -1.71 -8.28
N GLY A 35 -11.57 -2.62 -8.14
CA GLY A 35 -11.68 -3.97 -8.69
C GLY A 35 -11.28 -4.09 -10.16
N LYS A 36 -11.11 -3.00 -10.88
CA LYS A 36 -10.67 -3.03 -12.28
C LYS A 36 -9.15 -3.09 -12.38
N PRO A 37 -8.58 -3.68 -13.45
CA PRO A 37 -7.13 -3.65 -13.67
C PRO A 37 -6.61 -2.21 -13.81
N LEU A 38 -5.70 -1.82 -12.95
CA LEU A 38 -5.15 -0.46 -12.96
C LEU A 38 -4.39 -0.16 -14.25
N ASN A 39 -3.73 -1.16 -14.83
CA ASN A 39 -2.90 -0.98 -16.02
C ASN A 39 -3.66 -0.44 -17.24
N ASN A 40 -4.98 -0.59 -17.26
CA ASN A 40 -5.84 -0.03 -18.31
C ASN A 40 -5.93 1.50 -18.22
N TYR A 41 -5.57 2.09 -17.08
CA TYR A 41 -5.70 3.52 -16.81
C TYR A 41 -4.36 4.18 -16.48
N ALA A 42 -3.46 3.44 -15.82
CA ALA A 42 -2.16 3.94 -15.40
C ALA A 42 -1.12 2.82 -15.54
N LYS A 43 -0.64 2.61 -16.76
CA LYS A 43 0.30 1.54 -17.08
C LYS A 43 1.59 1.69 -16.28
N GLY A 44 1.99 0.62 -15.59
CA GLY A 44 3.23 0.58 -14.81
C GLY A 44 3.10 1.20 -13.42
N TRP A 45 1.91 1.66 -13.01
CA TRP A 45 1.67 2.28 -11.72
C TRP A 45 1.05 1.30 -10.72
N GLN A 46 1.16 1.64 -9.45
CA GLN A 46 0.58 0.90 -8.34
C GLN A 46 -0.27 1.83 -7.50
N ILE A 47 -1.27 1.28 -6.80
CA ILE A 47 -2.09 2.05 -5.85
C ILE A 47 -1.37 2.08 -4.50
N GLY A 48 -1.18 3.26 -3.93
CA GLY A 48 -0.59 3.41 -2.61
C GLY A 48 -0.60 4.85 -2.12
N GLY A 49 -0.39 5.02 -0.80
CA GLY A 49 -0.41 6.31 -0.16
C GLY A 49 -1.75 6.70 0.45
N ASP A 50 -2.77 5.86 0.31
CA ASP A 50 -4.07 6.11 0.94
C ASP A 50 -4.00 5.84 2.44
N ILE A 51 -4.81 6.57 3.21
CA ILE A 51 -4.94 6.33 4.65
C ILE A 51 -5.66 5.00 4.87
N PHE A 52 -5.08 4.17 5.72
CA PHE A 52 -5.70 2.93 6.17
C PHE A 52 -6.45 3.20 7.50
N GLU A 53 -7.75 2.99 7.47
CA GLU A 53 -8.62 3.24 8.64
C GLU A 53 -8.58 2.10 9.64
N ASN A 54 -7.67 1.57 10.08
CA ASN A 54 -7.46 0.55 11.12
C ASN A 54 -8.69 0.28 12.05
N VAL A 55 -9.85 0.00 11.45
CA VAL A 55 -11.12 -0.27 12.15
C VAL A 55 -11.76 -1.54 11.59
N PRO A 56 -11.95 -2.62 12.39
CA PRO A 56 -11.44 -2.77 13.76
C PRO A 56 -9.91 -2.78 13.79
N PRO A 57 -9.29 -2.40 14.94
CA PRO A 57 -7.83 -2.31 15.00
C PRO A 57 -7.14 -3.64 14.75
N VAL A 58 -6.29 -3.70 13.73
CA VAL A 58 -5.40 -4.84 13.45
C VAL A 58 -3.94 -4.44 13.62
N LEU A 59 -3.67 -3.13 13.70
CA LEU A 59 -2.35 -2.54 13.88
C LEU A 59 -2.31 -1.75 15.20
N PRO A 60 -1.12 -1.58 15.79
CA PRO A 60 -0.99 -0.80 17.03
C PRO A 60 -1.42 0.66 16.85
N GLU A 61 -2.27 1.12 17.74
CA GLU A 61 -2.74 2.50 17.76
C GLU A 61 -1.92 3.36 18.71
N LYS A 62 -1.79 4.64 18.39
CA LYS A 62 -1.15 5.63 19.23
C LYS A 62 -1.68 7.01 18.86
N SER A 63 -1.82 7.90 19.82
CA SER A 63 -2.26 9.27 19.56
C SER A 63 -1.37 9.93 18.50
N GLY A 64 -1.98 10.51 17.48
CA GLY A 64 -1.26 11.15 16.38
C GLY A 64 -0.74 10.21 15.31
N ARG A 65 -0.86 8.89 15.50
CA ARG A 65 -0.41 7.92 14.49
C ARG A 65 -1.43 7.79 13.39
N ILE A 66 -0.94 7.86 12.14
CA ILE A 66 -1.74 7.65 10.94
C ILE A 66 -1.12 6.48 10.18
N TRP A 67 -1.95 5.52 9.77
CA TRP A 67 -1.54 4.39 8.96
C TRP A 67 -1.85 4.64 7.50
N TYR A 68 -0.93 4.24 6.63
CA TYR A 68 -1.10 4.29 5.18
C TYR A 68 -0.93 2.90 4.60
N GLU A 69 -1.54 2.67 3.44
CA GLU A 69 -1.44 1.39 2.74
C GLU A 69 -0.88 1.57 1.33
N ALA A 70 -0.20 0.54 0.84
CA ALA A 70 0.33 0.51 -0.52
C ALA A 70 0.26 -0.92 -1.07
N ALA A 71 -0.23 -1.09 -2.29
CA ALA A 71 -0.23 -2.38 -2.98
C ALA A 71 1.20 -2.82 -3.24
N ILE A 72 1.49 -4.10 -3.03
CA ILE A 72 2.82 -4.67 -3.23
C ILE A 72 2.73 -5.83 -4.22
N GLY A 73 3.49 -5.73 -5.31
CA GLY A 73 3.64 -6.82 -6.27
C GLY A 73 2.37 -7.25 -6.98
N LEU A 74 1.36 -6.37 -7.07
CA LEU A 74 0.15 -6.71 -7.80
C LEU A 74 0.37 -6.65 -9.31
N ASP A 75 -0.21 -7.62 -10.00
CA ASP A 75 -0.28 -7.61 -11.45
C ASP A 75 -1.48 -6.73 -11.86
N ASN A 76 -1.21 -5.51 -12.26
CA ASN A 76 -2.25 -4.55 -12.60
C ASN A 76 -2.85 -4.74 -14.01
N THR A 77 -2.46 -5.82 -14.69
CA THR A 77 -3.16 -6.27 -15.91
C THR A 77 -4.35 -7.14 -15.58
N VAL A 78 -4.51 -7.54 -14.30
CA VAL A 78 -5.56 -8.42 -13.79
C VAL A 78 -6.34 -7.69 -12.70
N ALA A 79 -7.63 -8.02 -12.53
CA ALA A 79 -8.45 -7.44 -11.48
C ALA A 79 -7.87 -7.76 -10.09
N ARG A 80 -7.90 -6.79 -9.19
CA ARG A 80 -7.32 -6.94 -7.84
C ARG A 80 -7.98 -8.06 -7.04
N ALA A 81 -9.27 -8.29 -7.24
CA ALA A 81 -10.00 -9.35 -6.54
C ALA A 81 -9.51 -10.76 -6.86
N LYS A 82 -8.77 -10.93 -7.95
CA LYS A 82 -8.23 -12.23 -8.40
C LYS A 82 -6.80 -12.49 -7.91
N GLN A 83 -6.28 -11.63 -7.06
CA GLN A 83 -4.90 -11.69 -6.58
C GLN A 83 -4.86 -11.69 -5.05
N PRO A 84 -3.76 -12.16 -4.44
CA PRO A 84 -3.57 -12.03 -2.99
C PRO A 84 -3.64 -10.56 -2.58
N GLY A 85 -4.21 -10.30 -1.42
CA GLY A 85 -4.32 -8.94 -0.87
C GLY A 85 -3.05 -8.47 -0.20
N THR A 86 -1.91 -8.51 -0.90
CA THR A 86 -0.61 -8.12 -0.36
C THR A 86 -0.51 -6.60 -0.29
N ARG A 87 -0.27 -6.08 0.91
CA ARG A 87 -0.16 -4.64 1.16
C ARG A 87 0.98 -4.34 2.12
N LEU A 88 1.67 -3.24 1.87
CA LEU A 88 2.58 -2.64 2.84
C LEU A 88 1.76 -1.65 3.67
N LEU A 89 1.93 -1.72 4.99
CA LEU A 89 1.29 -0.80 5.92
C LEU A 89 2.39 -0.01 6.63
N TYR A 90 2.33 1.30 6.54
CA TYR A 90 3.35 2.15 7.15
C TYR A 90 2.70 3.31 7.87
N SER A 91 3.27 3.68 9.03
CA SER A 91 2.76 4.76 9.84
C SER A 91 3.58 6.04 9.64
N ASN A 92 2.94 7.17 9.93
CA ASN A 92 3.62 8.46 9.87
C ASN A 92 4.77 8.58 10.89
N ASP A 93 4.74 7.76 11.94
CA ASP A 93 5.79 7.74 12.98
C ASP A 93 6.85 6.65 12.77
N GLY A 94 6.83 5.97 11.64
CA GLY A 94 7.96 5.14 11.21
C GLY A 94 7.80 3.64 11.27
N LEU A 95 6.63 3.09 11.61
CA LEU A 95 6.42 1.65 11.67
C LEU A 95 6.16 1.06 10.29
N LEU A 96 6.60 -0.19 10.08
CA LEU A 96 6.36 -0.95 8.86
C LEU A 96 5.76 -2.31 9.19
N TYR A 97 4.63 -2.61 8.56
CA TYR A 97 3.96 -3.91 8.61
C TYR A 97 3.62 -4.37 7.20
N ILE A 98 3.38 -5.65 7.04
CA ILE A 98 2.93 -6.23 5.77
C ILE A 98 1.77 -7.17 6.03
N THR A 99 0.84 -7.26 5.08
CA THR A 99 -0.18 -8.29 5.04
C THR A 99 -0.17 -8.95 3.67
N ILE A 100 -0.46 -10.26 3.64
CA ILE A 100 -0.54 -11.04 2.39
C ILE A 100 -1.95 -11.57 2.16
N ASP A 101 -2.87 -11.32 3.08
CA ASP A 101 -4.23 -11.88 3.09
C ASP A 101 -5.30 -10.82 3.30
N HIS A 102 -5.04 -9.62 2.85
CA HIS A 102 -5.97 -8.48 2.93
C HIS A 102 -6.40 -8.20 4.37
N TYR A 103 -5.40 -8.02 5.25
CA TYR A 103 -5.54 -7.59 6.65
C TYR A 103 -6.06 -8.63 7.65
N LYS A 104 -6.19 -9.89 7.26
CA LYS A 104 -6.51 -10.94 8.22
C LYS A 104 -5.35 -11.19 9.17
N THR A 105 -4.14 -11.14 8.64
CA THR A 105 -2.90 -11.25 9.41
C THR A 105 -1.99 -10.09 9.04
N VAL A 106 -1.39 -9.45 10.03
CA VAL A 106 -0.40 -8.38 9.81
C VAL A 106 0.89 -8.75 10.52
N ILE A 107 2.02 -8.52 9.86
CA ILE A 107 3.34 -8.91 10.36
C ILE A 107 4.24 -7.68 10.37
N LYS A 108 4.84 -7.38 11.54
CA LYS A 108 5.80 -6.28 11.65
C LYS A 108 7.08 -6.65 10.92
N ILE A 109 7.55 -5.77 10.03
CA ILE A 109 8.79 -6.00 9.28
C ILE A 109 9.90 -5.02 9.65
N GLY A 110 9.61 -3.98 10.42
CA GLY A 110 10.63 -3.05 10.88
C GLY A 110 10.14 -1.61 10.99
N THR A 111 11.03 -0.68 10.69
CA THR A 111 10.76 0.76 10.72
C THR A 111 11.38 1.42 9.50
N TRP A 112 10.82 2.60 9.10
CA TRP A 112 11.37 3.38 7.99
C TRP A 112 11.93 4.73 8.44
N LYS A 113 11.69 5.11 9.69
CA LYS A 113 12.31 6.28 10.33
C LYS A 113 13.38 5.86 11.32
#